data_6264be5ad67481ab275dcc6d0b80d718
#
_entry.id   6264be5ad67481ab275dcc6d0b80d718
#
_cell.length_a   1.000
_cell.length_b   1.000
_cell.length_c   1.000
_cell.angle_alpha   90.00
_cell.angle_beta   90.00
_cell.angle_gamma   90.00
#
_symmetry.space_group_name_H-M   'P 1'
#
loop_
_entity.id
_entity.type
_entity.pdbx_description
1 polymer ?
#
loop_
_entity_poly.entity_id
_entity_poly.type
_entity_poly.pdbx_seq_one_letter_code
_entity_poly.pdbx_strand_id
1 'polypeptide(L)'
;MMEKEGSDVHRVDTPSLAGRVRSIMIEKRGGNVHRFLEGKKGLILGIANERSIAYGCGRVFHVLGAELAVTYGKEKSERFVKPLAEQLESPIFMICDVEIPGQLEAVFERVSQVWGRLDFVLHALAYAPKEDLHARVTDCSKEGFLQAMATSCYSLIHTVRLAEPLMGGGGSILTVTYYGSEKVVANYNVMGPVKAALESCVRYMAAELGPKMIRVNCLSPGPISTRAASGIDHFDALMERAVELAPEHQLVSTEDVGAFAAFLVCDAAMSITGGIHYIDGGYHILA
;
A
#
# COMPACT_ATOMS: atom_id res chain seq x y z
N MET A 1 12.62 -20.43 45.53
CA MET A 1 13.47 -20.59 44.33
C MET A 1 12.58 -21.24 43.28
N MET A 2 11.93 -20.47 42.43
CA MET A 2 11.14 -20.95 41.29
C MET A 2 11.81 -20.38 40.05
N GLU A 3 12.40 -21.29 39.27
CA GLU A 3 13.00 -21.00 37.98
C GLU A 3 11.91 -20.57 37.00
N LYS A 4 12.12 -19.42 36.35
CA LYS A 4 11.34 -19.00 35.20
C LYS A 4 11.85 -19.80 34.00
N GLU A 5 11.06 -20.78 33.56
CA GLU A 5 11.22 -21.36 32.23
C GLU A 5 10.97 -20.27 31.17
N GLY A 6 12.01 -19.93 30.44
CA GLY A 6 11.92 -19.08 29.29
C GLY A 6 11.14 -19.79 28.19
N SER A 7 10.03 -19.23 27.78
CA SER A 7 9.30 -19.67 26.60
C SER A 7 10.15 -19.42 25.36
N ASP A 8 10.77 -20.46 24.82
CA ASP A 8 11.32 -20.50 23.47
C ASP A 8 10.16 -20.32 22.49
N VAL A 9 9.93 -19.08 22.08
CA VAL A 9 9.05 -18.79 20.95
C VAL A 9 9.78 -19.33 19.71
N HIS A 10 9.34 -20.48 19.22
CA HIS A 10 9.81 -21.03 17.96
C HIS A 10 9.67 -19.97 16.87
N ARG A 11 10.77 -19.34 16.51
CA ARG A 11 10.88 -18.56 15.27
C ARG A 11 10.67 -19.55 14.13
N VAL A 12 9.48 -19.55 13.57
CA VAL A 12 9.24 -20.17 12.26
C VAL A 12 10.07 -19.36 11.27
N ASP A 13 11.07 -19.99 10.64
CA ASP A 13 11.88 -19.36 9.60
C ASP A 13 10.97 -18.94 8.45
N THR A 14 10.65 -17.64 8.41
CA THR A 14 9.88 -17.07 7.31
C THR A 14 10.73 -17.13 6.04
N PRO A 15 10.23 -17.74 4.96
CA PRO A 15 10.97 -17.86 3.72
C PRO A 15 11.44 -16.48 3.23
N SER A 16 12.66 -16.40 2.70
CA SER A 16 13.18 -15.16 2.09
C SER A 16 12.24 -14.68 0.97
N LEU A 17 12.30 -13.39 0.62
CA LEU A 17 11.53 -12.84 -0.52
C LEU A 17 11.67 -13.73 -1.77
N ALA A 18 12.88 -14.18 -2.08
CA ALA A 18 13.13 -15.11 -3.20
C ALA A 18 12.37 -16.43 -3.05
N GLY A 19 12.26 -16.99 -1.84
CA GLY A 19 11.49 -18.21 -1.57
C GLY A 19 9.98 -18.01 -1.72
N ARG A 20 9.45 -16.88 -1.22
CA ARG A 20 8.03 -16.55 -1.33
C ARG A 20 7.62 -16.24 -2.77
N VAL A 21 8.45 -15.49 -3.49
CA VAL A 21 8.20 -15.16 -4.90
C VAL A 21 8.33 -16.41 -5.78
N ARG A 22 9.24 -17.34 -5.46
CA ARG A 22 9.38 -18.59 -6.20
C ARG A 22 8.13 -19.45 -6.17
N SER A 23 7.36 -19.44 -5.08
CA SER A 23 6.08 -20.14 -4.96
C SER A 23 4.96 -19.53 -5.81
N ILE A 24 5.11 -18.25 -6.22
CA ILE A 24 4.16 -17.52 -7.08
C ILE A 24 4.55 -17.63 -8.56
N MET A 25 5.76 -18.09 -8.88
CA MET A 25 6.24 -18.26 -10.26
C MET A 25 5.78 -19.61 -10.82
N ILE A 26 5.17 -19.60 -12.01
CA ILE A 26 4.82 -20.82 -12.75
C ILE A 26 6.01 -21.21 -13.63
N GLU A 27 6.62 -22.36 -13.36
CA GLU A 27 7.57 -22.98 -14.29
C GLU A 27 6.83 -23.52 -15.51
N LYS A 28 7.13 -23.00 -16.70
CA LYS A 28 6.71 -23.64 -17.94
C LYS A 28 7.59 -24.88 -18.19
N ARG A 29 7.00 -25.96 -18.72
CA ARG A 29 7.75 -27.09 -19.28
C ARG A 29 8.76 -26.55 -20.31
N GLY A 30 10.03 -26.52 -19.97
CA GLY A 30 11.10 -25.93 -20.82
C GLY A 30 12.03 -24.94 -20.11
N GLY A 31 11.89 -24.74 -18.78
CA GLY A 31 12.85 -23.97 -17.97
C GLY A 31 12.67 -22.45 -17.99
N ASN A 32 11.71 -21.89 -18.74
CA ASN A 32 11.39 -20.46 -18.67
C ASN A 32 10.39 -20.20 -17.54
N VAL A 33 10.81 -19.38 -16.59
CA VAL A 33 9.94 -18.90 -15.49
C VAL A 33 9.03 -17.81 -16.05
N HIS A 34 7.73 -18.02 -16.02
CA HIS A 34 6.76 -16.98 -16.38
C HIS A 34 6.58 -16.02 -15.22
N ARG A 35 6.89 -14.74 -15.42
CA ARG A 35 6.66 -13.69 -14.45
C ARG A 35 5.25 -13.14 -14.64
N PHE A 36 4.40 -13.19 -13.61
CA PHE A 36 2.98 -12.81 -13.70
C PHE A 36 2.73 -11.38 -14.16
N LEU A 37 3.66 -10.48 -13.89
CA LEU A 37 3.54 -9.05 -14.20
C LEU A 37 4.44 -8.63 -15.35
N GLU A 38 5.00 -9.58 -16.10
CA GLU A 38 5.84 -9.26 -17.25
C GLU A 38 5.11 -8.38 -18.27
N GLY A 39 5.73 -7.24 -18.61
CA GLY A 39 5.17 -6.23 -19.52
C GLY A 39 4.11 -5.31 -18.91
N LYS A 40 3.68 -5.51 -17.65
CA LYS A 40 2.78 -4.58 -16.96
C LYS A 40 3.50 -3.29 -16.56
N LYS A 41 2.81 -2.16 -16.70
CA LYS A 41 3.27 -0.81 -16.34
C LYS A 41 2.56 -0.37 -15.07
N GLY A 42 3.31 -0.11 -14.00
CA GLY A 42 2.76 0.25 -12.71
C GLY A 42 3.25 1.59 -12.16
N LEU A 43 2.36 2.41 -11.63
CA LEU A 43 2.71 3.64 -10.91
C LEU A 43 2.63 3.38 -9.40
N ILE A 44 3.70 3.72 -8.66
CA ILE A 44 3.75 3.64 -7.20
C ILE A 44 3.84 5.04 -6.61
N LEU A 45 2.83 5.40 -5.81
CA LEU A 45 2.77 6.63 -5.02
C LEU A 45 3.00 6.29 -3.54
N GLY A 46 3.97 6.94 -2.89
CA GLY A 46 4.13 6.85 -1.43
C GLY A 46 5.37 6.08 -0.93
N ILE A 47 6.39 5.85 -1.77
CA ILE A 47 7.68 5.38 -1.26
C ILE A 47 8.34 6.52 -0.49
N ALA A 48 8.68 6.27 0.79
CA ALA A 48 9.37 7.20 1.66
C ALA A 48 10.77 6.71 2.11
N ASN A 49 10.93 5.41 2.25
CA ASN A 49 12.17 4.71 2.57
C ASN A 49 12.00 3.19 2.33
N GLU A 50 13.04 2.41 2.67
CA GLU A 50 13.10 0.95 2.53
C GLU A 50 12.03 0.18 3.34
N ARG A 51 11.46 0.79 4.39
CA ARG A 51 10.42 0.19 5.24
C ARG A 51 9.01 0.52 4.78
N SER A 52 8.84 1.28 3.69
CA SER A 52 7.52 1.62 3.17
C SER A 52 6.82 0.39 2.61
N ILE A 53 5.53 0.22 2.92
CA ILE A 53 4.67 -0.79 2.27
C ILE A 53 4.75 -0.65 0.74
N ALA A 54 4.72 0.58 0.24
CA ALA A 54 4.86 0.88 -1.18
C ALA A 54 6.15 0.32 -1.79
N TYR A 55 7.28 0.37 -1.05
CA TYR A 55 8.54 -0.20 -1.52
C TYR A 55 8.54 -1.72 -1.48
N GLY A 56 8.02 -2.33 -0.40
CA GLY A 56 7.86 -3.79 -0.32
C GLY A 56 7.02 -4.34 -1.47
N CYS A 57 5.88 -3.69 -1.78
CA CYS A 57 5.08 -4.02 -2.95
C CYS A 57 5.87 -3.83 -4.25
N GLY A 58 6.58 -2.71 -4.40
CA GLY A 58 7.41 -2.42 -5.58
C GLY A 58 8.45 -3.48 -5.84
N ARG A 59 9.15 -3.97 -4.81
CA ARG A 59 10.11 -5.08 -4.93
C ARG A 59 9.47 -6.35 -5.48
N VAL A 60 8.28 -6.71 -4.99
CA VAL A 60 7.56 -7.89 -5.46
C VAL A 60 7.11 -7.70 -6.90
N PHE A 61 6.53 -6.54 -7.23
CA PHE A 61 6.11 -6.23 -8.61
C PHE A 61 7.28 -6.29 -9.59
N HIS A 62 8.43 -5.70 -9.24
CA HIS A 62 9.63 -5.71 -10.06
C HIS A 62 10.17 -7.13 -10.30
N VAL A 63 10.29 -7.94 -9.24
CA VAL A 63 10.73 -9.34 -9.36
C VAL A 63 9.77 -10.15 -10.25
N LEU A 64 8.47 -9.85 -10.23
CA LEU A 64 7.46 -10.48 -11.07
C LEU A 64 7.37 -9.89 -12.48
N GLY A 65 8.24 -8.94 -12.83
CA GLY A 65 8.45 -8.45 -14.20
C GLY A 65 7.72 -7.18 -14.58
N ALA A 66 7.10 -6.47 -13.62
CA ALA A 66 6.51 -5.17 -13.89
C ALA A 66 7.59 -4.10 -14.07
N GLU A 67 7.36 -3.17 -15.00
CA GLU A 67 8.09 -1.91 -15.11
C GLU A 67 7.37 -0.84 -14.27
N LEU A 68 8.13 -0.13 -13.42
CA LEU A 68 7.55 0.71 -12.38
C LEU A 68 7.92 2.18 -12.52
N ALA A 69 6.94 3.07 -12.41
CA ALA A 69 7.15 4.48 -12.13
C ALA A 69 7.11 4.71 -10.62
N VAL A 70 8.09 5.42 -10.09
CA VAL A 70 8.25 5.67 -8.66
C VAL A 70 8.19 7.16 -8.37
N THR A 71 7.47 7.52 -7.32
CA THR A 71 7.41 8.91 -6.84
C THR A 71 7.90 9.05 -5.40
N TYR A 72 8.32 10.27 -5.05
CA TYR A 72 8.64 10.68 -3.68
C TYR A 72 7.95 11.99 -3.32
N GLY A 73 7.51 12.14 -2.06
CA GLY A 73 6.59 13.23 -1.69
C GLY A 73 7.25 14.59 -1.46
N LYS A 74 8.52 14.66 -1.07
CA LYS A 74 9.21 15.93 -0.73
C LYS A 74 10.67 15.87 -1.15
N GLU A 75 11.26 16.99 -1.57
CA GLU A 75 12.67 17.09 -1.98
C GLU A 75 13.64 16.42 -1.00
N LYS A 76 13.47 16.67 0.30
CA LYS A 76 14.30 16.03 1.34
C LYS A 76 14.22 14.51 1.38
N SER A 77 13.20 13.92 0.77
CA SER A 77 13.00 12.47 0.69
C SER A 77 13.71 11.85 -0.52
N GLU A 78 14.09 12.64 -1.52
CA GLU A 78 14.74 12.17 -2.75
C GLU A 78 15.94 11.28 -2.45
N ARG A 79 16.85 11.73 -1.59
CA ARG A 79 18.07 11.00 -1.21
C ARG A 79 17.83 9.61 -0.63
N PHE A 80 16.65 9.36 -0.06
CA PHE A 80 16.27 8.06 0.49
C PHE A 80 15.53 7.20 -0.52
N VAL A 81 14.79 7.81 -1.46
CA VAL A 81 13.95 7.09 -2.41
C VAL A 81 14.69 6.81 -3.73
N LYS A 82 15.61 7.69 -4.13
CA LYS A 82 16.38 7.51 -5.38
C LYS A 82 17.12 6.17 -5.46
N PRO A 83 17.89 5.73 -4.44
CA PRO A 83 18.53 4.41 -4.48
C PRO A 83 17.53 3.25 -4.59
N LEU A 84 16.32 3.42 -4.03
CA LEU A 84 15.27 2.41 -4.10
C LEU A 84 14.63 2.35 -5.50
N ALA A 85 14.43 3.51 -6.13
CA ALA A 85 13.95 3.58 -7.51
C ALA A 85 14.97 2.98 -8.49
N GLU A 86 16.28 3.18 -8.25
CA GLU A 86 17.37 2.55 -9.01
C GLU A 86 17.36 1.03 -8.85
N GLN A 87 17.12 0.50 -7.64
CA GLN A 87 16.97 -0.95 -7.40
C GLN A 87 15.73 -1.54 -8.07
N LEU A 88 14.69 -0.73 -8.28
CA LEU A 88 13.48 -1.12 -9.02
C LEU A 88 13.63 -0.88 -10.53
N GLU A 89 14.80 -0.44 -11.01
CA GLU A 89 15.07 -0.11 -12.41
C GLU A 89 14.01 0.83 -13.00
N SER A 90 13.53 1.79 -12.16
CA SER A 90 12.42 2.67 -12.51
C SER A 90 12.79 3.68 -13.60
N PRO A 91 12.15 3.68 -14.79
CA PRO A 91 12.42 4.64 -15.85
C PRO A 91 11.76 6.01 -15.59
N ILE A 92 10.88 6.09 -14.61
CA ILE A 92 10.18 7.32 -14.23
C ILE A 92 10.33 7.50 -12.72
N PHE A 93 11.14 8.52 -12.34
CA PHE A 93 11.35 8.91 -10.95
C PHE A 93 11.06 10.39 -10.79
N MET A 94 10.01 10.75 -10.03
CA MET A 94 9.53 12.12 -9.94
C MET A 94 9.09 12.49 -8.52
N ILE A 95 9.19 13.77 -8.20
CA ILE A 95 8.54 14.33 -7.02
C ILE A 95 7.02 14.38 -7.24
N CYS A 96 6.26 14.03 -6.21
CA CYS A 96 4.80 14.11 -6.19
C CYS A 96 4.30 14.35 -4.77
N ASP A 97 4.18 15.60 -4.40
CA ASP A 97 3.42 16.02 -3.23
C ASP A 97 1.98 16.33 -3.69
N VAL A 98 1.02 15.50 -3.27
CA VAL A 98 -0.39 15.63 -3.69
C VAL A 98 -1.07 16.89 -3.15
N GLU A 99 -0.44 17.60 -2.22
CA GLU A 99 -0.90 18.89 -1.72
C GLU A 99 -0.45 20.06 -2.62
N ILE A 100 0.50 19.83 -3.53
CA ILE A 100 1.00 20.84 -4.46
C ILE A 100 0.28 20.68 -5.82
N PRO A 101 -0.52 21.69 -6.23
CA PRO A 101 -1.23 21.63 -7.50
C PRO A 101 -0.28 21.39 -8.69
N GLY A 102 -0.69 20.51 -9.60
CA GLY A 102 0.05 20.20 -10.82
C GLY A 102 1.10 19.10 -10.67
N GLN A 103 1.54 18.73 -9.47
CA GLN A 103 2.57 17.69 -9.32
C GLN A 103 2.04 16.29 -9.65
N LEU A 104 0.83 15.96 -9.24
CA LEU A 104 0.22 14.67 -9.57
C LEU A 104 -0.06 14.59 -11.07
N GLU A 105 -0.60 15.65 -11.66
CA GLU A 105 -0.84 15.76 -13.10
C GLU A 105 0.45 15.56 -13.91
N ALA A 106 1.55 16.19 -13.50
CA ALA A 106 2.85 16.05 -14.17
C ALA A 106 3.38 14.60 -14.15
N VAL A 107 3.10 13.84 -13.09
CA VAL A 107 3.44 12.40 -13.04
C VAL A 107 2.68 11.64 -14.11
N PHE A 108 1.36 11.84 -14.22
CA PHE A 108 0.53 11.14 -15.22
C PHE A 108 0.84 11.59 -16.65
N GLU A 109 1.18 12.86 -16.84
CA GLU A 109 1.70 13.36 -18.12
C GLU A 109 2.99 12.63 -18.52
N ARG A 110 3.93 12.47 -17.57
CA ARG A 110 5.17 11.74 -17.81
C ARG A 110 4.94 10.27 -18.10
N VAL A 111 4.05 9.61 -17.39
CA VAL A 111 3.62 8.22 -17.64
C VAL A 111 3.03 8.10 -19.05
N SER A 112 2.18 9.04 -19.47
CA SER A 112 1.61 9.08 -20.81
C SER A 112 2.68 9.23 -21.89
N GLN A 113 3.64 10.12 -21.70
CA GLN A 113 4.73 10.36 -22.65
C GLN A 113 5.66 9.17 -22.82
N VAL A 114 5.99 8.46 -21.71
CA VAL A 114 6.97 7.36 -21.72
C VAL A 114 6.32 6.03 -22.09
N TRP A 115 5.11 5.75 -21.61
CA TRP A 115 4.46 4.45 -21.77
C TRP A 115 3.18 4.48 -22.61
N GLY A 116 2.48 5.62 -22.68
CA GLY A 116 1.20 5.76 -23.37
C GLY A 116 0.06 4.96 -22.73
N ARG A 117 0.32 4.20 -21.68
CA ARG A 117 -0.65 3.36 -20.97
C ARG A 117 -0.24 3.14 -19.53
N LEU A 118 -1.18 2.63 -18.72
CA LEU A 118 -0.96 2.22 -17.34
C LEU A 118 -1.80 0.96 -17.04
N ASP A 119 -1.19 -0.07 -16.47
CA ASP A 119 -1.87 -1.32 -16.14
C ASP A 119 -2.32 -1.33 -14.67
N PHE A 120 -1.57 -0.69 -13.77
CA PHE A 120 -1.97 -0.58 -12.36
C PHE A 120 -1.37 0.64 -11.66
N VAL A 121 -2.04 1.03 -10.56
CA VAL A 121 -1.57 2.05 -9.61
C VAL A 121 -1.59 1.46 -8.19
N LEU A 122 -0.53 1.71 -7.44
CA LEU A 122 -0.49 1.57 -5.99
C LEU A 122 -0.47 2.95 -5.35
N HIS A 123 -1.56 3.34 -4.72
CA HIS A 123 -1.71 4.55 -3.94
C HIS A 123 -1.49 4.23 -2.46
N ALA A 124 -0.32 4.57 -1.92
CA ALA A 124 0.07 4.30 -0.54
C ALA A 124 0.39 5.61 0.21
N LEU A 125 -0.49 6.58 0.07
CA LEU A 125 -0.37 7.89 0.70
C LEU A 125 -1.27 7.99 1.94
N ALA A 126 -0.73 8.54 3.02
CA ALA A 126 -1.48 8.89 4.22
C ALA A 126 -0.74 9.97 5.01
N TYR A 127 -1.48 10.95 5.50
CA TYR A 127 -0.96 12.02 6.35
C TYR A 127 -2.06 12.60 7.22
N ALA A 128 -1.71 12.96 8.44
CA ALA A 128 -2.46 13.88 9.29
C ALA A 128 -1.44 14.76 10.04
N PRO A 129 -1.75 16.03 10.35
CA PRO A 129 -0.92 16.84 11.24
C PRO A 129 -0.74 16.13 12.59
N LYS A 130 0.44 16.25 13.17
CA LYS A 130 0.79 15.53 14.39
C LYS A 130 -0.13 15.87 15.55
N GLU A 131 -0.48 17.15 15.69
CA GLU A 131 -1.35 17.66 16.73
C GLU A 131 -2.74 17.03 16.66
N ASP A 132 -3.29 16.88 15.45
CA ASP A 132 -4.61 16.26 15.22
C ASP A 132 -4.56 14.73 15.29
N LEU A 133 -3.44 14.12 14.86
CA LEU A 133 -3.25 12.67 14.98
C LEU A 133 -3.20 12.21 16.43
N HIS A 134 -2.62 13.03 17.33
CA HIS A 134 -2.51 12.71 18.77
C HIS A 134 -3.69 13.24 19.59
N ALA A 135 -4.54 14.08 19.02
CA ALA A 135 -5.72 14.59 19.68
C ALA A 135 -6.85 13.54 19.74
N ARG A 136 -7.78 13.73 20.68
CA ARG A 136 -9.07 13.02 20.59
C ARG A 136 -9.79 13.46 19.32
N VAL A 137 -10.61 12.59 18.74
CA VAL A 137 -11.38 12.92 17.54
C VAL A 137 -12.25 14.19 17.73
N THR A 138 -12.81 14.36 18.94
CA THR A 138 -13.63 15.54 19.29
C THR A 138 -12.84 16.85 19.39
N ASP A 139 -11.52 16.76 19.53
CA ASP A 139 -10.62 17.92 19.70
C ASP A 139 -9.79 18.20 18.42
N CYS A 140 -10.02 17.39 17.36
CA CYS A 140 -9.37 17.55 16.08
C CYS A 140 -9.73 18.90 15.46
N SER A 141 -8.73 19.62 14.94
CA SER A 141 -8.98 20.86 14.23
C SER A 141 -9.67 20.62 12.88
N LYS A 142 -10.48 21.59 12.43
CA LYS A 142 -11.11 21.53 11.12
C LYS A 142 -10.06 21.47 10.00
N GLU A 143 -9.02 22.27 10.13
CA GLU A 143 -7.92 22.38 9.17
C GLU A 143 -7.15 21.07 9.06
N GLY A 144 -6.81 20.46 10.19
CA GLY A 144 -6.11 19.16 10.22
C GLY A 144 -6.98 18.03 9.70
N PHE A 145 -8.26 18.01 10.03
CA PHE A 145 -9.21 17.04 9.46
C PHE A 145 -9.29 17.16 7.95
N LEU A 146 -9.44 18.38 7.42
CA LEU A 146 -9.50 18.60 5.98
C LEU A 146 -8.19 18.21 5.28
N GLN A 147 -7.04 18.49 5.87
CA GLN A 147 -5.74 18.10 5.33
C GLN A 147 -5.58 16.58 5.31
N ALA A 148 -5.95 15.90 6.40
CA ALA A 148 -5.91 14.44 6.46
C ALA A 148 -6.83 13.80 5.40
N MET A 149 -8.03 14.33 5.21
CA MET A 149 -8.96 13.90 4.16
C MET A 149 -8.42 14.17 2.76
N ALA A 150 -7.84 15.36 2.54
CA ALA A 150 -7.29 15.72 1.22
C ALA A 150 -6.12 14.80 0.83
N THR A 151 -5.16 14.61 1.73
CA THR A 151 -3.94 13.84 1.43
C THR A 151 -4.18 12.34 1.43
N SER A 152 -5.04 11.82 2.33
CA SER A 152 -5.18 10.36 2.52
C SER A 152 -6.39 9.75 1.82
N CYS A 153 -7.37 10.55 1.40
CA CYS A 153 -8.60 10.08 0.76
C CYS A 153 -8.83 10.72 -0.62
N TYR A 154 -8.94 12.06 -0.69
CA TYR A 154 -9.21 12.73 -1.97
C TYR A 154 -8.10 12.53 -2.99
N SER A 155 -6.85 12.43 -2.55
CA SER A 155 -5.72 12.14 -3.45
C SER A 155 -5.90 10.83 -4.23
N LEU A 156 -6.58 9.81 -3.66
CA LEU A 156 -6.95 8.60 -4.39
C LEU A 156 -7.95 8.91 -5.51
N ILE A 157 -9.01 9.67 -5.22
CA ILE A 157 -10.01 10.05 -6.22
C ILE A 157 -9.34 10.80 -7.38
N HIS A 158 -8.45 11.75 -7.05
CA HIS A 158 -7.69 12.50 -8.06
C HIS A 158 -6.75 11.59 -8.87
N THR A 159 -6.05 10.67 -8.20
CA THR A 159 -5.20 9.66 -8.85
C THR A 159 -6.00 8.80 -9.82
N VAL A 160 -7.17 8.31 -9.42
CA VAL A 160 -8.06 7.49 -10.26
C VAL A 160 -8.52 8.24 -11.49
N ARG A 161 -8.95 9.50 -11.34
CA ARG A 161 -9.37 10.36 -12.46
C ARG A 161 -8.26 10.53 -13.51
N LEU A 162 -7.00 10.66 -13.07
CA LEU A 162 -5.85 10.81 -13.97
C LEU A 162 -5.39 9.48 -14.57
N ALA A 163 -5.56 8.37 -13.85
CA ALA A 163 -5.19 7.04 -14.31
C ALA A 163 -6.16 6.50 -15.37
N GLU A 164 -7.44 6.75 -15.21
CA GLU A 164 -8.52 6.20 -16.05
C GLU A 164 -8.28 6.34 -17.56
N PRO A 165 -7.89 7.51 -18.11
CA PRO A 165 -7.62 7.65 -19.55
C PRO A 165 -6.45 6.79 -20.06
N LEU A 166 -5.52 6.40 -19.20
CA LEU A 166 -4.36 5.58 -19.52
C LEU A 166 -4.63 4.07 -19.36
N MET A 167 -5.81 3.71 -18.83
CA MET A 167 -6.22 2.33 -18.59
C MET A 167 -7.27 1.84 -19.61
N GLY A 168 -7.10 2.19 -20.89
CA GLY A 168 -8.06 1.87 -21.95
C GLY A 168 -8.31 0.36 -22.19
N GLY A 169 -7.42 -0.50 -21.73
CA GLY A 169 -7.58 -1.96 -21.73
C GLY A 169 -8.03 -2.58 -20.41
N GLY A 170 -8.54 -1.77 -19.48
CA GLY A 170 -8.76 -2.15 -18.09
C GLY A 170 -7.51 -1.91 -17.24
N GLY A 171 -7.61 -2.17 -15.93
CA GLY A 171 -6.50 -1.96 -15.01
C GLY A 171 -6.82 -2.29 -13.57
N SER A 172 -5.87 -2.07 -12.66
CA SER A 172 -6.05 -2.29 -11.24
C SER A 172 -5.53 -1.11 -10.42
N ILE A 173 -6.35 -0.59 -9.55
CA ILE A 173 -5.98 0.47 -8.61
C ILE A 173 -6.05 -0.09 -7.20
N LEU A 174 -4.94 0.02 -6.49
CA LEU A 174 -4.82 -0.41 -5.10
C LEU A 174 -4.57 0.80 -4.21
N THR A 175 -5.22 0.82 -3.05
CA THR A 175 -4.88 1.75 -1.97
C THR A 175 -4.65 1.02 -0.67
N VAL A 176 -3.99 1.69 0.29
CA VAL A 176 -3.68 1.11 1.59
C VAL A 176 -4.60 1.71 2.64
N THR A 177 -5.40 0.87 3.28
CA THR A 177 -6.23 1.20 4.42
C THR A 177 -5.69 0.56 5.70
N TYR A 178 -6.46 0.59 6.76
CA TYR A 178 -6.14 -0.06 8.02
C TYR A 178 -7.44 -0.42 8.76
N TYR A 179 -7.43 -1.52 9.47
CA TYR A 179 -8.50 -2.03 10.33
C TYR A 179 -9.16 -0.98 11.23
N GLY A 180 -8.44 0.08 11.60
CA GLY A 180 -8.97 1.23 12.33
C GLY A 180 -10.10 2.01 11.62
N SER A 181 -10.42 1.68 10.37
CA SER A 181 -11.61 2.16 9.65
C SER A 181 -12.91 1.55 10.16
N GLU A 182 -12.86 0.32 10.66
CA GLU A 182 -14.03 -0.45 11.13
C GLU A 182 -14.10 -0.53 12.67
N LYS A 183 -12.95 -0.62 13.31
CA LYS A 183 -12.84 -0.75 14.77
C LYS A 183 -12.05 0.39 15.37
N VAL A 184 -12.34 0.72 16.60
CA VAL A 184 -11.56 1.72 17.33
C VAL A 184 -10.20 1.14 17.70
N VAL A 185 -9.16 1.69 17.12
CA VAL A 185 -7.77 1.39 17.48
C VAL A 185 -7.20 2.53 18.31
N ALA A 186 -6.61 2.21 19.44
CA ALA A 186 -6.00 3.21 20.32
C ALA A 186 -4.97 4.06 19.56
N ASN A 187 -5.01 5.37 19.78
CA ASN A 187 -4.10 6.36 19.18
C ASN A 187 -4.18 6.49 17.63
N TYR A 188 -5.13 5.82 16.98
CA TYR A 188 -5.32 5.99 15.53
C TYR A 188 -6.19 7.22 15.20
N ASN A 189 -7.05 7.62 16.12
CA ASN A 189 -7.80 8.89 16.19
C ASN A 189 -8.42 9.34 14.85
N VAL A 190 -8.08 10.54 14.37
CA VAL A 190 -8.64 11.12 13.13
C VAL A 190 -8.44 10.22 11.90
N MET A 191 -7.40 9.39 11.88
CA MET A 191 -7.15 8.50 10.74
C MET A 191 -8.19 7.39 10.61
N GLY A 192 -8.88 6.98 11.68
CA GLY A 192 -10.00 6.03 11.61
C GLY A 192 -11.10 6.50 10.65
N PRO A 193 -11.75 7.64 10.92
CA PRO A 193 -12.74 8.24 10.00
C PRO A 193 -12.21 8.48 8.59
N VAL A 194 -10.96 8.91 8.44
CA VAL A 194 -10.33 9.13 7.14
C VAL A 194 -10.22 7.83 6.33
N LYS A 195 -9.81 6.74 6.97
CA LYS A 195 -9.74 5.42 6.32
C LYS A 195 -11.11 4.84 5.99
N ALA A 196 -12.11 5.07 6.84
CA ALA A 196 -13.50 4.68 6.54
C ALA A 196 -14.03 5.40 5.30
N ALA A 197 -13.75 6.71 5.16
CA ALA A 197 -14.08 7.47 3.97
C ALA A 197 -13.35 6.93 2.72
N LEU A 198 -12.04 6.63 2.82
CA LEU A 198 -11.25 6.04 1.76
C LEU A 198 -11.87 4.74 1.24
N GLU A 199 -12.24 3.83 2.13
CA GLU A 199 -12.86 2.54 1.79
C GLU A 199 -14.23 2.71 1.14
N SER A 200 -15.01 3.69 1.59
CA SER A 200 -16.27 4.05 0.92
C SER A 200 -16.01 4.53 -0.50
N CYS A 201 -15.04 5.42 -0.72
CA CYS A 201 -14.65 5.90 -2.04
C CYS A 201 -14.22 4.74 -2.96
N VAL A 202 -13.47 3.76 -2.45
CA VAL A 202 -13.08 2.57 -3.22
C VAL A 202 -14.29 1.81 -3.75
N ARG A 203 -15.33 1.61 -2.93
CA ARG A 203 -16.55 0.92 -3.38
C ARG A 203 -17.29 1.68 -4.49
N TYR A 204 -17.41 2.99 -4.34
CA TYR A 204 -18.05 3.83 -5.37
C TYR A 204 -17.24 3.84 -6.68
N MET A 205 -15.93 4.05 -6.60
CA MET A 205 -15.06 4.04 -7.79
C MET A 205 -15.01 2.66 -8.47
N ALA A 206 -15.07 1.56 -7.70
CA ALA A 206 -15.17 0.23 -8.26
C ALA A 206 -16.45 0.02 -9.07
N ALA A 207 -17.58 0.57 -8.60
CA ALA A 207 -18.86 0.52 -9.32
C ALA A 207 -18.85 1.40 -10.59
N GLU A 208 -18.30 2.60 -10.50
CA GLU A 208 -18.21 3.56 -11.62
C GLU A 208 -17.29 3.05 -12.73
N LEU A 209 -16.17 2.44 -12.38
CA LEU A 209 -15.12 2.03 -13.32
C LEU A 209 -15.21 0.57 -13.77
N GLY A 210 -16.05 -0.23 -13.12
CA GLY A 210 -16.28 -1.63 -13.48
C GLY A 210 -16.65 -1.85 -14.96
N PRO A 211 -17.52 -1.03 -15.58
CA PRO A 211 -17.82 -1.13 -17.03
C PRO A 211 -16.60 -0.92 -17.94
N LYS A 212 -15.54 -0.29 -17.45
CA LYS A 212 -14.25 -0.10 -18.14
C LYS A 212 -13.21 -1.16 -17.78
N MET A 213 -13.62 -2.20 -17.02
CA MET A 213 -12.73 -3.24 -16.48
C MET A 213 -11.57 -2.70 -15.62
N ILE A 214 -11.76 -1.53 -15.01
CA ILE A 214 -10.82 -0.98 -14.04
C ILE A 214 -11.31 -1.36 -12.65
N ARG A 215 -10.48 -2.09 -11.92
CA ARG A 215 -10.74 -2.59 -10.58
C ARG A 215 -10.13 -1.67 -9.53
N VAL A 216 -10.83 -1.44 -8.42
CA VAL A 216 -10.33 -0.61 -7.31
C VAL A 216 -10.50 -1.40 -6.02
N ASN A 217 -9.40 -1.62 -5.29
CA ASN A 217 -9.39 -2.42 -4.06
C ASN A 217 -8.52 -1.77 -2.96
N CYS A 218 -8.82 -2.10 -1.70
CA CYS A 218 -8.01 -1.75 -0.53
C CYS A 218 -7.16 -2.94 -0.07
N LEU A 219 -5.91 -2.65 0.30
CA LEU A 219 -5.06 -3.51 1.12
C LEU A 219 -5.16 -3.03 2.57
N SER A 220 -5.51 -3.91 3.49
CA SER A 220 -5.58 -3.65 4.93
C SER A 220 -4.54 -4.50 5.66
N PRO A 221 -3.26 -4.07 5.69
CA PRO A 221 -2.23 -4.80 6.39
C PRO A 221 -2.38 -4.67 7.89
N GLY A 222 -1.86 -5.66 8.63
CA GLY A 222 -1.62 -5.56 10.06
C GLY A 222 -0.60 -4.45 10.39
N PRO A 223 -0.32 -4.21 11.67
CA PRO A 223 0.67 -3.21 12.07
C PRO A 223 2.06 -3.56 11.49
N ILE A 224 2.62 -2.64 10.72
CA ILE A 224 3.97 -2.74 10.13
C ILE A 224 4.77 -1.52 10.56
N SER A 225 6.01 -1.72 11.05
CA SER A 225 6.91 -0.64 11.47
C SER A 225 7.39 0.18 10.27
N THR A 226 6.54 1.10 9.81
CA THR A 226 6.83 2.06 8.73
C THR A 226 7.11 3.44 9.29
N ARG A 227 7.62 4.35 8.45
CA ARG A 227 7.76 5.76 8.82
C ARG A 227 6.40 6.42 9.13
N ALA A 228 5.34 6.08 8.42
CA ALA A 228 4.01 6.61 8.70
C ALA A 228 3.48 6.11 10.05
N ALA A 229 3.68 4.83 10.35
CA ALA A 229 3.28 4.22 11.61
C ALA A 229 4.04 4.77 12.83
N SER A 230 5.31 5.20 12.66
CA SER A 230 6.08 5.83 13.74
C SER A 230 5.52 7.20 14.19
N GLY A 231 4.56 7.76 13.49
CA GLY A 231 3.79 8.93 13.93
C GLY A 231 2.66 8.62 14.90
N ILE A 232 2.28 7.35 15.07
CA ILE A 232 1.23 6.90 15.99
C ILE A 232 1.86 6.68 17.37
N ASP A 233 1.26 7.28 18.40
CA ASP A 233 1.74 7.10 19.78
C ASP A 233 1.58 5.64 20.23
N HIS A 234 2.58 5.14 20.97
CA HIS A 234 2.60 3.77 21.49
C HIS A 234 2.47 2.67 20.42
N PHE A 235 2.99 2.90 19.21
CA PHE A 235 2.89 1.95 18.11
C PHE A 235 3.53 0.58 18.41
N ASP A 236 4.59 0.55 19.23
CA ASP A 236 5.23 -0.71 19.66
C ASP A 236 4.27 -1.59 20.46
N ALA A 237 3.49 -1.00 21.37
CA ALA A 237 2.45 -1.73 22.11
C ALA A 237 1.33 -2.26 21.19
N LEU A 238 1.01 -1.55 20.12
CA LEU A 238 0.08 -2.03 19.09
C LEU A 238 0.64 -3.25 18.34
N MET A 239 1.93 -3.25 18.00
CA MET A 239 2.59 -4.39 17.37
C MET A 239 2.66 -5.61 18.28
N GLU A 240 3.03 -5.43 19.57
CA GLU A 240 3.04 -6.50 20.57
C GLU A 240 1.66 -7.15 20.71
N ARG A 241 0.62 -6.30 20.83
CA ARG A 241 -0.76 -6.78 20.91
C ARG A 241 -1.20 -7.51 19.64
N ALA A 242 -0.75 -7.08 18.46
CA ALA A 242 -1.07 -7.77 17.22
C ALA A 242 -0.43 -9.16 17.17
N VAL A 243 0.80 -9.33 17.65
CA VAL A 243 1.45 -10.66 17.76
C VAL A 243 0.71 -11.53 18.79
N GLU A 244 0.27 -10.97 19.90
CA GLU A 244 -0.46 -11.71 20.93
C GLU A 244 -1.80 -12.24 20.43
N LEU A 245 -2.56 -11.39 19.71
CA LEU A 245 -3.94 -11.68 19.32
C LEU A 245 -4.06 -12.35 17.94
N ALA A 246 -3.16 -12.07 17.02
CA ALA A 246 -3.26 -12.67 15.68
C ALA A 246 -3.13 -14.20 15.76
N PRO A 247 -4.02 -14.97 15.09
CA PRO A 247 -3.93 -16.44 15.05
C PRO A 247 -2.57 -16.97 14.63
N GLU A 248 -1.87 -16.26 13.77
CA GLU A 248 -0.52 -16.65 13.31
C GLU A 248 0.58 -16.27 14.30
N HIS A 249 0.28 -15.50 15.37
CA HIS A 249 1.22 -15.00 16.38
C HIS A 249 2.50 -14.38 15.82
N GLN A 250 2.38 -13.71 14.66
CA GLN A 250 3.49 -13.02 14.00
C GLN A 250 3.00 -11.75 13.32
N LEU A 251 3.93 -10.80 13.12
CA LEU A 251 3.69 -9.62 12.32
C LEU A 251 3.82 -9.96 10.82
N VAL A 252 3.02 -9.28 10.02
CA VAL A 252 3.15 -9.33 8.57
C VAL A 252 4.29 -8.42 8.11
N SER A 253 4.92 -8.78 7.00
CA SER A 253 5.96 -8.00 6.35
C SER A 253 5.40 -7.16 5.19
N THR A 254 6.17 -6.19 4.73
CA THR A 254 5.84 -5.42 3.52
C THR A 254 5.79 -6.31 2.28
N GLU A 255 6.53 -7.40 2.27
CA GLU A 255 6.56 -8.41 1.21
C GLU A 255 5.31 -9.29 1.19
N ASP A 256 4.70 -9.58 2.35
CA ASP A 256 3.42 -10.28 2.42
C ASP A 256 2.32 -9.44 1.78
N VAL A 257 2.31 -8.14 2.08
CA VAL A 257 1.40 -7.18 1.44
C VAL A 257 1.68 -7.12 -0.07
N GLY A 258 2.96 -7.07 -0.46
CA GLY A 258 3.40 -7.05 -1.85
C GLY A 258 2.97 -8.28 -2.64
N ALA A 259 3.05 -9.48 -2.04
CA ALA A 259 2.64 -10.73 -2.68
C ALA A 259 1.13 -10.73 -2.99
N PHE A 260 0.32 -10.30 -2.02
CA PHE A 260 -1.12 -10.20 -2.24
C PHE A 260 -1.48 -9.05 -3.21
N ALA A 261 -0.80 -7.91 -3.12
CA ALA A 261 -0.96 -6.81 -4.06
C ALA A 261 -0.63 -7.26 -5.50
N ALA A 262 0.42 -8.06 -5.70
CA ALA A 262 0.80 -8.60 -7.01
C ALA A 262 -0.30 -9.51 -7.59
N PHE A 263 -0.95 -10.33 -6.77
CA PHE A 263 -2.12 -11.09 -7.19
C PHE A 263 -3.26 -10.16 -7.62
N LEU A 264 -3.57 -9.12 -6.86
CA LEU A 264 -4.66 -8.20 -7.19
C LEU A 264 -4.41 -7.37 -8.46
N VAL A 265 -3.17 -7.13 -8.85
CA VAL A 265 -2.86 -6.39 -10.09
C VAL A 265 -2.72 -7.29 -11.31
N CYS A 266 -2.63 -8.61 -11.14
CA CYS A 266 -2.56 -9.54 -12.26
C CYS A 266 -3.94 -9.87 -12.85
N ASP A 267 -3.95 -10.50 -14.03
CA ASP A 267 -5.19 -10.81 -14.75
C ASP A 267 -6.01 -11.92 -14.07
N ALA A 268 -5.39 -12.75 -13.22
CA ALA A 268 -6.11 -13.77 -12.45
C ALA A 268 -7.12 -13.18 -11.45
N ALA A 269 -6.97 -11.90 -11.08
CA ALA A 269 -7.85 -11.21 -10.15
C ALA A 269 -8.96 -10.39 -10.84
N MET A 270 -9.28 -10.65 -12.13
CA MET A 270 -10.23 -9.85 -12.92
C MET A 270 -11.62 -9.69 -12.31
N SER A 271 -12.06 -10.63 -11.49
CA SER A 271 -13.37 -10.60 -10.81
C SER A 271 -13.34 -9.99 -9.41
N ILE A 272 -12.21 -9.39 -8.98
CA ILE A 272 -12.03 -8.85 -7.63
C ILE A 272 -11.98 -7.33 -7.71
N THR A 273 -13.03 -6.65 -7.25
CA THR A 273 -13.12 -5.19 -7.18
C THR A 273 -14.01 -4.72 -6.02
N GLY A 274 -13.75 -3.55 -5.48
CA GLY A 274 -14.51 -2.95 -4.37
C GLY A 274 -14.23 -3.59 -3.00
N GLY A 275 -13.26 -4.51 -2.92
CA GLY A 275 -12.94 -5.27 -1.72
C GLY A 275 -11.96 -4.53 -0.79
N ILE A 276 -12.09 -4.86 0.51
CA ILE A 276 -11.10 -4.56 1.54
C ILE A 276 -10.48 -5.89 1.91
N HIS A 277 -9.16 -6.00 1.71
CA HIS A 277 -8.45 -7.26 1.86
C HIS A 277 -7.48 -7.18 3.03
N TYR A 278 -7.69 -8.00 4.03
CA TYR A 278 -6.84 -8.07 5.22
C TYR A 278 -5.61 -8.92 4.95
N ILE A 279 -4.45 -8.36 5.28
CA ILE A 279 -3.15 -9.04 5.27
C ILE A 279 -2.54 -8.78 6.66
N ASP A 280 -2.99 -9.51 7.67
CA ASP A 280 -2.74 -9.20 9.08
C ASP A 280 -2.59 -10.44 9.98
N GLY A 281 -2.38 -11.62 9.40
CA GLY A 281 -2.28 -12.88 10.17
C GLY A 281 -3.57 -13.26 10.91
N GLY A 282 -4.72 -12.69 10.49
CA GLY A 282 -6.02 -12.89 11.11
C GLY A 282 -6.29 -11.99 12.33
N TYR A 283 -5.45 -10.97 12.56
CA TYR A 283 -5.63 -10.05 13.69
C TYR A 283 -7.04 -9.43 13.74
N HIS A 284 -7.60 -8.98 12.62
CA HIS A 284 -8.88 -8.30 12.53
C HIS A 284 -10.09 -9.13 13.02
N ILE A 285 -9.99 -10.47 13.04
CA ILE A 285 -11.11 -11.34 13.45
C ILE A 285 -11.18 -11.51 14.97
N LEU A 286 -10.10 -11.21 15.69
CA LEU A 286 -9.99 -11.38 17.15
C LEU A 286 -9.81 -10.07 17.91
N ALA A 287 -9.48 -8.97 17.25
CA ALA A 287 -9.20 -7.68 17.87
C ALA A 287 -10.44 -6.78 18.03
#